data_f18eb86ff8ff7125927dc9afbf1fdc41
#
_entry.id   f18eb86ff8ff7125927dc9afbf1fdc41
#
_cell.length_a   1.000
_cell.length_b   1.000
_cell.length_c   1.000
_cell.angle_alpha   90.00
_cell.angle_beta   90.00
_cell.angle_gamma   90.00
#
_symmetry.space_group_name_H-M   'P 1'
#
loop_
_entity.id
_entity.type
_entity.pdbx_description
1 polymer ?
#
loop_
_entity_poly.entity_id
_entity_poly.type
_entity_poly.pdbx_seq_one_letter_code
_entity_poly.pdbx_strand_id
1 'polypeptide(L)'
;MKIKSLFVCVFLLCFNHVFSQIKEHLVHEDYERLWLTYLPKHYSENKSYPLVIALHGGGGTAKQLMNNTRKRFNKLADKEGFIVVYPQGIKKSWNDNNTRDTNGFARKENIDDVGFIKKMINQLTSKYAINTDAIFACGVSNGGLMSQTLAMELPNKIKVIGMVASNFGLDEINKIKEVSPFSILFIHGDADPIFPYNKGEIRVFKKTRGPVLGIEKSIAYMCRLNGNSGEPTINAIKNSSIKDNCTSEHLVYPNLKNPSLKVELIKVKNGGHTWPGAKEQRLIKKLVGKTTQDFSACDKLWAFFKSTMN
;
A
#
# COMPACT_ATOMS: atom_id res chain seq x y z
N MET A 1 -72.02 -15.19 -11.29
CA MET A 1 -70.96 -14.17 -11.41
C MET A 1 -69.67 -14.74 -10.79
N LYS A 2 -68.72 -15.25 -11.61
CA LYS A 2 -67.49 -15.89 -11.13
C LYS A 2 -66.38 -14.84 -11.08
N ILE A 3 -65.88 -14.55 -9.88
CA ILE A 3 -64.75 -13.66 -9.65
C ILE A 3 -63.46 -14.43 -9.99
N LYS A 4 -62.77 -14.02 -11.04
CA LYS A 4 -61.43 -14.54 -11.38
C LYS A 4 -60.38 -13.78 -10.54
N SER A 5 -59.79 -14.45 -9.57
CA SER A 5 -58.64 -13.93 -8.83
C SER A 5 -57.40 -13.89 -9.74
N LEU A 6 -56.89 -12.72 -9.98
CA LEU A 6 -55.64 -12.46 -10.69
C LEU A 6 -54.48 -12.54 -9.71
N PHE A 7 -53.73 -13.62 -9.76
CA PHE A 7 -52.47 -13.76 -9.00
C PHE A 7 -51.38 -12.94 -9.72
N VAL A 8 -51.01 -11.81 -9.16
CA VAL A 8 -49.84 -11.04 -9.60
C VAL A 8 -48.60 -11.64 -8.92
N CYS A 9 -47.85 -12.45 -9.66
CA CYS A 9 -46.49 -12.86 -9.23
C CYS A 9 -45.54 -11.68 -9.34
N VAL A 10 -45.19 -11.06 -8.21
CA VAL A 10 -44.12 -10.11 -8.12
C VAL A 10 -42.79 -10.89 -8.18
N PHE A 11 -42.15 -10.90 -9.35
CA PHE A 11 -40.78 -11.38 -9.51
C PHE A 11 -39.84 -10.37 -8.85
N LEU A 12 -39.40 -10.66 -7.63
CA LEU A 12 -38.22 -9.98 -7.03
C LEU A 12 -36.99 -10.39 -7.83
N LEU A 13 -36.60 -9.52 -8.77
CA LEU A 13 -35.33 -9.60 -9.43
C LEU A 13 -34.24 -9.31 -8.38
N CYS A 14 -33.72 -10.37 -7.74
CA CYS A 14 -32.47 -10.29 -7.02
C CYS A 14 -31.37 -9.95 -8.03
N PHE A 15 -31.03 -8.67 -8.14
CA PHE A 15 -29.82 -8.25 -8.82
C PHE A 15 -28.63 -8.81 -8.04
N ASN A 16 -28.14 -9.99 -8.43
CA ASN A 16 -26.83 -10.45 -8.08
C ASN A 16 -25.83 -9.49 -8.75
N HIS A 17 -25.45 -8.44 -8.06
CA HIS A 17 -24.33 -7.58 -8.48
C HIS A 17 -23.07 -8.46 -8.40
N VAL A 18 -22.69 -9.04 -9.51
CA VAL A 18 -21.34 -9.56 -9.70
C VAL A 18 -20.44 -8.34 -9.69
N PHE A 19 -19.95 -7.96 -8.51
CA PHE A 19 -19.03 -6.85 -8.37
C PHE A 19 -17.69 -7.22 -9.02
N SER A 20 -17.62 -6.91 -10.30
CA SER A 20 -16.38 -6.95 -11.03
C SER A 20 -15.61 -5.67 -10.72
N GLN A 21 -14.30 -5.75 -10.85
CA GLN A 21 -13.40 -4.61 -10.79
C GLN A 21 -13.93 -3.45 -11.64
N ILE A 22 -14.20 -2.31 -11.00
CA ILE A 22 -14.74 -1.10 -11.63
C ILE A 22 -13.55 -0.23 -12.05
N LYS A 23 -13.48 0.15 -13.31
CA LYS A 23 -12.53 1.15 -13.79
C LYS A 23 -13.17 2.52 -13.69
N GLU A 24 -12.52 3.42 -12.96
CA GLU A 24 -12.98 4.79 -12.74
C GLU A 24 -11.90 5.77 -13.13
N HIS A 25 -12.29 7.01 -13.38
CA HIS A 25 -11.38 8.07 -13.79
C HIS A 25 -11.86 9.44 -13.33
N LEU A 26 -10.96 10.39 -13.39
CA LEU A 26 -11.23 11.83 -13.28
C LEU A 26 -10.17 12.59 -14.08
N VAL A 27 -10.44 13.87 -14.39
CA VAL A 27 -9.44 14.78 -14.92
C VAL A 27 -8.82 15.55 -13.74
N HIS A 28 -7.47 15.52 -13.67
CA HIS A 28 -6.71 16.29 -12.71
C HIS A 28 -5.58 17.01 -13.45
N GLU A 29 -5.56 18.32 -13.35
CA GLU A 29 -4.79 19.17 -14.26
C GLU A 29 -5.09 18.77 -15.73
N ASP A 30 -4.09 18.63 -16.57
CA ASP A 30 -4.25 18.27 -17.98
C ASP A 30 -4.26 16.76 -18.25
N TYR A 31 -4.39 15.92 -17.20
CA TYR A 31 -4.29 14.47 -17.33
C TYR A 31 -5.58 13.74 -16.95
N GLU A 32 -5.98 12.80 -17.81
CA GLU A 32 -6.94 11.78 -17.41
C GLU A 32 -6.25 10.80 -16.44
N ARG A 33 -6.77 10.74 -15.21
CA ARG A 33 -6.28 9.87 -14.14
C ARG A 33 -7.27 8.75 -13.92
N LEU A 34 -6.77 7.54 -13.77
CA LEU A 34 -7.62 6.36 -13.63
C LEU A 34 -7.21 5.50 -12.44
N TRP A 35 -8.15 4.72 -11.96
CA TRP A 35 -7.94 3.68 -10.94
C TRP A 35 -8.89 2.51 -11.13
N LEU A 36 -8.60 1.43 -10.41
CA LEU A 36 -9.44 0.24 -10.35
C LEU A 36 -9.99 0.12 -8.93
N THR A 37 -11.31 0.11 -8.80
CA THR A 37 -12.00 -0.07 -7.52
C THR A 37 -12.51 -1.50 -7.42
N TYR A 38 -12.34 -2.13 -6.27
CA TYR A 38 -12.94 -3.40 -5.93
C TYR A 38 -13.79 -3.24 -4.67
N LEU A 39 -15.08 -3.49 -4.80
CA LEU A 39 -16.03 -3.55 -3.69
C LEU A 39 -16.11 -5.00 -3.17
N PRO A 40 -16.20 -5.22 -1.86
CA PRO A 40 -16.38 -6.57 -1.31
C PRO A 40 -17.70 -7.18 -1.77
N LYS A 41 -17.77 -8.53 -1.88
CA LYS A 41 -18.96 -9.25 -2.39
C LYS A 41 -20.27 -8.89 -1.69
N HIS A 42 -20.20 -8.57 -0.40
CA HIS A 42 -21.37 -8.20 0.40
C HIS A 42 -21.40 -6.70 0.71
N TYR A 43 -20.94 -5.89 -0.26
CA TYR A 43 -21.03 -4.43 -0.14
C TYR A 43 -22.48 -3.99 0.00
N SER A 44 -22.71 -3.05 0.91
CA SER A 44 -24.01 -2.43 1.16
C SER A 44 -23.80 -0.95 1.50
N GLU A 45 -24.62 -0.09 0.97
CA GLU A 45 -24.57 1.36 1.26
C GLU A 45 -24.92 1.68 2.72
N ASN A 46 -25.57 0.74 3.42
CA ASN A 46 -25.94 0.87 4.83
C ASN A 46 -24.81 0.53 5.82
N LYS A 47 -23.59 0.20 5.32
CA LYS A 47 -22.42 -0.13 6.13
C LYS A 47 -21.30 0.84 5.79
N SER A 48 -20.40 1.07 6.74
CA SER A 48 -19.20 1.88 6.52
C SER A 48 -17.98 0.98 6.36
N TYR A 49 -17.19 1.21 5.32
CA TYR A 49 -16.07 0.34 4.93
C TYR A 49 -14.73 1.09 4.98
N PRO A 50 -13.69 0.49 5.57
CA PRO A 50 -12.33 0.97 5.40
C PRO A 50 -11.92 1.01 3.91
N LEU A 51 -11.03 1.93 3.56
CA LEU A 51 -10.46 2.06 2.22
C LEU A 51 -8.97 1.74 2.24
N VAL A 52 -8.53 0.81 1.39
CA VAL A 52 -7.11 0.53 1.14
C VAL A 52 -6.72 1.04 -0.23
N ILE A 53 -5.74 1.95 -0.28
CA ILE A 53 -5.13 2.48 -1.51
C ILE A 53 -3.83 1.71 -1.76
N ALA A 54 -3.78 0.89 -2.81
CA ALA A 54 -2.63 0.06 -3.14
C ALA A 54 -1.88 0.61 -4.36
N LEU A 55 -0.66 1.11 -4.16
CA LEU A 55 0.15 1.85 -5.13
C LEU A 55 1.21 0.96 -5.78
N HIS A 56 1.24 0.91 -7.11
CA HIS A 56 2.24 0.15 -7.86
C HIS A 56 3.63 0.80 -7.79
N GLY A 57 4.67 0.02 -8.01
CA GLY A 57 6.05 0.50 -8.12
C GLY A 57 6.34 1.17 -9.47
N GLY A 58 7.48 1.83 -9.57
CA GLY A 58 7.96 2.45 -10.80
C GLY A 58 8.05 1.44 -11.95
N GLY A 59 7.59 1.80 -13.15
CA GLY A 59 7.48 0.93 -14.31
C GLY A 59 6.29 -0.04 -14.28
N GLY A 60 5.55 -0.11 -13.17
CA GLY A 60 4.39 -0.97 -12.99
C GLY A 60 3.05 -0.31 -13.37
N THR A 61 1.98 -1.08 -13.21
CA THR A 61 0.61 -0.61 -13.39
C THR A 61 -0.30 -1.10 -12.26
N ALA A 62 -1.43 -0.41 -12.06
CA ALA A 62 -2.49 -0.82 -11.15
C ALA A 62 -2.92 -2.29 -11.36
N LYS A 63 -3.17 -2.66 -12.61
CA LYS A 63 -3.56 -4.03 -12.99
C LYS A 63 -2.46 -5.06 -12.73
N GLN A 64 -1.18 -4.68 -12.96
CA GLN A 64 -0.05 -5.57 -12.66
C GLN A 64 0.11 -5.80 -11.16
N LEU A 65 0.03 -4.76 -10.32
CA LEU A 65 0.09 -4.92 -8.86
C LEU A 65 -1.00 -5.87 -8.37
N MET A 66 -2.26 -5.63 -8.76
CA MET A 66 -3.38 -6.47 -8.39
C MET A 66 -3.17 -7.94 -8.82
N ASN A 67 -2.73 -8.18 -10.06
CA ASN A 67 -2.56 -9.53 -10.59
C ASN A 67 -1.32 -10.25 -10.04
N ASN A 68 -0.22 -9.53 -9.82
CA ASN A 68 1.02 -10.09 -9.26
C ASN A 68 0.82 -10.50 -7.81
N THR A 69 0.04 -9.76 -7.04
CA THR A 69 -0.38 -10.11 -5.67
C THR A 69 -1.51 -11.15 -5.65
N ARG A 70 -1.80 -11.82 -6.79
CA ARG A 70 -2.85 -12.86 -6.92
C ARG A 70 -4.24 -12.38 -6.51
N LYS A 71 -4.51 -11.08 -6.70
CA LYS A 71 -5.73 -10.39 -6.24
C LYS A 71 -5.99 -10.60 -4.74
N ARG A 72 -4.90 -10.64 -3.94
CA ARG A 72 -5.03 -11.01 -2.52
C ARG A 72 -5.81 -9.96 -1.73
N PHE A 73 -5.61 -8.67 -1.98
CA PHE A 73 -6.44 -7.63 -1.34
C PHE A 73 -7.92 -7.78 -1.69
N ASN A 74 -8.28 -8.14 -2.95
CA ASN A 74 -9.68 -8.36 -3.32
C ASN A 74 -10.29 -9.52 -2.51
N LYS A 75 -9.55 -10.63 -2.37
CA LYS A 75 -9.98 -11.78 -1.57
C LYS A 75 -10.10 -11.44 -0.08
N LEU A 76 -9.20 -10.59 0.44
CA LEU A 76 -9.29 -10.08 1.81
C LEU A 76 -10.48 -9.12 1.97
N ALA A 77 -10.73 -8.26 1.00
CA ALA A 77 -11.89 -7.37 0.98
C ALA A 77 -13.20 -8.15 1.09
N ASP A 78 -13.32 -9.26 0.35
CA ASP A 78 -14.49 -10.15 0.44
C ASP A 78 -14.66 -10.76 1.83
N LYS A 79 -13.56 -11.12 2.48
CA LYS A 79 -13.57 -11.79 3.78
C LYS A 79 -13.75 -10.83 4.95
N GLU A 80 -13.06 -9.69 4.89
CA GLU A 80 -12.90 -8.78 6.04
C GLU A 80 -13.77 -7.51 5.93
N GLY A 81 -14.35 -7.22 4.75
CA GLY A 81 -15.24 -6.10 4.55
C GLY A 81 -14.51 -4.76 4.45
N PHE A 82 -13.72 -4.55 3.40
CA PHE A 82 -13.13 -3.25 3.06
C PHE A 82 -13.16 -3.00 1.55
N ILE A 83 -12.99 -1.77 1.14
CA ILE A 83 -12.87 -1.39 -0.26
C ILE A 83 -11.37 -1.28 -0.60
N VAL A 84 -10.94 -1.81 -1.75
CA VAL A 84 -9.56 -1.59 -2.22
C VAL A 84 -9.56 -0.89 -3.56
N VAL A 85 -8.67 0.10 -3.69
CA VAL A 85 -8.45 0.82 -4.94
C VAL A 85 -6.98 0.70 -5.36
N TYR A 86 -6.78 0.62 -6.67
CA TYR A 86 -5.46 0.55 -7.29
C TYR A 86 -5.33 1.72 -8.26
N PRO A 87 -4.80 2.87 -7.82
CA PRO A 87 -4.59 4.01 -8.70
C PRO A 87 -3.47 3.74 -9.73
N GLN A 88 -3.53 4.45 -10.85
CA GLN A 88 -2.53 4.39 -11.92
C GLN A 88 -1.70 5.68 -11.96
N GLY A 89 -0.40 5.56 -11.77
CA GLY A 89 0.56 6.65 -11.94
C GLY A 89 0.80 6.98 -13.43
N ILE A 90 0.97 8.25 -13.74
CA ILE A 90 1.26 8.74 -15.09
C ILE A 90 2.57 8.13 -15.60
N LYS A 91 2.55 7.62 -16.84
CA LYS A 91 3.71 6.93 -17.45
C LYS A 91 4.35 5.90 -16.50
N LYS A 92 3.51 5.23 -15.68
CA LYS A 92 3.91 4.16 -14.74
C LYS A 92 4.86 4.62 -13.63
N SER A 93 4.73 5.86 -13.16
CA SER A 93 5.53 6.40 -12.05
C SER A 93 4.70 7.35 -11.20
N TRP A 94 5.16 7.58 -9.98
CA TRP A 94 4.60 8.53 -9.02
C TRP A 94 5.60 9.66 -8.77
N ASN A 95 5.10 10.88 -8.67
CA ASN A 95 5.82 11.99 -8.08
C ASN A 95 5.63 11.92 -6.56
N ASP A 96 6.59 11.34 -5.88
CA ASP A 96 6.62 11.21 -4.42
C ASP A 96 7.26 12.43 -3.74
N ASN A 97 7.27 13.58 -4.41
CA ASN A 97 7.82 14.86 -3.96
C ASN A 97 9.28 14.79 -3.44
N ASN A 98 10.01 13.80 -3.95
CA ASN A 98 11.38 13.55 -3.57
C ASN A 98 12.34 14.21 -4.55
N THR A 99 13.26 15.01 -4.04
CA THR A 99 14.24 15.75 -4.85
C THR A 99 15.39 14.90 -5.38
N ARG A 100 15.48 13.63 -4.92
CA ARG A 100 16.60 12.73 -5.19
C ARG A 100 16.79 12.35 -6.65
N ASP A 101 15.71 12.20 -7.40
CA ASP A 101 15.75 11.63 -8.74
C ASP A 101 14.73 12.27 -9.67
N THR A 102 15.23 12.95 -10.68
CA THR A 102 14.40 13.54 -11.76
C THR A 102 14.19 12.59 -12.92
N ASN A 103 14.63 11.33 -12.85
CA ASN A 103 14.55 10.37 -13.96
C ASN A 103 13.16 9.74 -14.16
N GLY A 104 12.26 9.84 -13.19
CA GLY A 104 10.87 9.40 -13.34
C GLY A 104 10.04 10.47 -14.05
N PHE A 105 9.21 10.08 -15.04
CA PHE A 105 8.36 11.03 -15.77
C PHE A 105 7.53 11.91 -14.83
N ALA A 106 6.83 11.31 -13.86
CA ALA A 106 5.97 12.04 -12.95
C ALA A 106 6.72 13.12 -12.14
N ARG A 107 7.96 12.83 -11.69
CA ARG A 107 8.80 13.82 -10.99
C ARG A 107 9.32 14.88 -11.93
N LYS A 108 9.83 14.48 -13.11
CA LYS A 108 10.38 15.41 -14.11
C LYS A 108 9.35 16.45 -14.54
N GLU A 109 8.12 16.01 -14.79
CA GLU A 109 7.00 16.86 -15.21
C GLU A 109 6.23 17.44 -14.00
N ASN A 110 6.71 17.24 -12.79
CA ASN A 110 6.10 17.70 -11.53
C ASN A 110 4.61 17.39 -11.43
N ILE A 111 4.21 16.17 -11.80
CA ILE A 111 2.80 15.72 -11.77
C ILE A 111 2.26 15.82 -10.34
N ASP A 112 1.10 16.43 -10.15
CA ASP A 112 0.42 16.50 -8.85
C ASP A 112 -0.33 15.19 -8.54
N ASP A 113 0.44 14.17 -8.13
CA ASP A 113 -0.12 12.88 -7.73
C ASP A 113 -0.84 12.95 -6.37
N VAL A 114 -0.43 13.84 -5.47
CA VAL A 114 -1.10 14.07 -4.17
C VAL A 114 -2.49 14.66 -4.38
N GLY A 115 -2.62 15.68 -5.18
CA GLY A 115 -3.91 16.28 -5.53
C GLY A 115 -4.82 15.30 -6.26
N PHE A 116 -4.27 14.47 -7.17
CA PHE A 116 -5.02 13.39 -7.80
C PHE A 116 -5.59 12.43 -6.76
N ILE A 117 -4.77 11.88 -5.86
CA ILE A 117 -5.24 10.92 -4.84
C ILE A 117 -6.26 11.58 -3.90
N LYS A 118 -6.05 12.84 -3.52
CA LYS A 118 -7.02 13.62 -2.73
C LYS A 118 -8.37 13.73 -3.43
N LYS A 119 -8.40 14.07 -4.73
CA LYS A 119 -9.64 14.13 -5.53
C LYS A 119 -10.28 12.76 -5.68
N MET A 120 -9.48 11.72 -5.94
CA MET A 120 -9.94 10.32 -6.01
C MET A 120 -10.63 9.89 -4.69
N ILE A 121 -10.01 10.17 -3.53
CA ILE A 121 -10.62 9.87 -2.22
C ILE A 121 -11.95 10.59 -2.09
N ASN A 122 -12.03 11.87 -2.42
CA ASN A 122 -13.27 12.64 -2.31
C ASN A 122 -14.37 12.07 -3.23
N GLN A 123 -14.04 11.69 -4.47
CA GLN A 123 -14.98 11.05 -5.38
C GLN A 123 -15.45 9.69 -4.86
N LEU A 124 -14.55 8.89 -4.32
CA LEU A 124 -14.88 7.59 -3.74
C LEU A 124 -15.77 7.71 -2.51
N THR A 125 -15.49 8.65 -1.62
CA THR A 125 -16.30 8.88 -0.40
C THR A 125 -17.67 9.47 -0.68
N SER A 126 -17.85 10.17 -1.81
CA SER A 126 -19.18 10.64 -2.23
C SER A 126 -19.99 9.54 -2.91
N LYS A 127 -19.35 8.50 -3.44
CA LYS A 127 -19.97 7.44 -4.22
C LYS A 127 -20.20 6.15 -3.44
N TYR A 128 -19.33 5.84 -2.51
CA TYR A 128 -19.34 4.60 -1.75
C TYR A 128 -19.35 4.87 -0.24
N ALA A 129 -19.91 3.96 0.52
CA ALA A 129 -20.00 4.03 1.98
C ALA A 129 -18.62 3.79 2.65
N ILE A 130 -17.70 4.74 2.50
CA ILE A 130 -16.34 4.67 3.03
C ILE A 130 -16.29 5.31 4.43
N ASN A 131 -15.63 4.60 5.36
CA ASN A 131 -15.22 5.17 6.65
C ASN A 131 -14.04 6.12 6.43
N THR A 132 -14.27 7.42 6.54
CA THR A 132 -13.25 8.45 6.33
C THR A 132 -12.13 8.45 7.39
N ASP A 133 -12.36 7.82 8.55
CA ASP A 133 -11.35 7.66 9.61
C ASP A 133 -10.47 6.40 9.40
N ALA A 134 -10.82 5.56 8.42
CA ALA A 134 -10.13 4.31 8.11
C ALA A 134 -9.68 4.26 6.64
N ILE A 135 -8.89 5.25 6.22
CA ILE A 135 -8.27 5.31 4.89
C ILE A 135 -6.78 5.01 5.03
N PHE A 136 -6.33 3.96 4.37
CA PHE A 136 -4.97 3.41 4.44
C PHE A 136 -4.30 3.47 3.07
N ALA A 137 -2.99 3.72 3.05
CA ALA A 137 -2.20 3.64 1.83
C ALA A 137 -1.07 2.63 1.98
N CYS A 138 -0.79 1.87 0.92
CA CYS A 138 0.39 1.04 0.86
C CYS A 138 0.91 0.93 -0.56
N GLY A 139 2.19 0.61 -0.70
CA GLY A 139 2.76 0.44 -2.02
C GLY A 139 4.14 -0.21 -2.01
N VAL A 140 4.63 -0.53 -3.19
CA VAL A 140 5.95 -1.12 -3.40
C VAL A 140 6.90 -0.11 -4.04
N SER A 141 8.14 -0.04 -3.57
CA SER A 141 9.18 0.79 -4.19
C SER A 141 8.73 2.27 -4.30
N ASN A 142 8.68 2.86 -5.50
CA ASN A 142 8.13 4.20 -5.74
C ASN A 142 6.69 4.37 -5.20
N GLY A 143 5.84 3.32 -5.24
CA GLY A 143 4.52 3.35 -4.61
C GLY A 143 4.56 3.38 -3.08
N GLY A 144 5.59 2.78 -2.47
CA GLY A 144 5.84 2.87 -1.03
C GLY A 144 6.25 4.28 -0.62
N LEU A 145 7.12 4.92 -1.40
CA LEU A 145 7.48 6.34 -1.22
C LEU A 145 6.26 7.24 -1.39
N MET A 146 5.43 6.99 -2.41
CA MET A 146 4.19 7.74 -2.58
C MET A 146 3.23 7.56 -1.39
N SER A 147 3.16 6.37 -0.79
CA SER A 147 2.36 6.17 0.44
C SER A 147 2.86 7.04 1.59
N GLN A 148 4.18 7.18 1.75
CA GLN A 148 4.78 8.09 2.72
C GLN A 148 4.39 9.54 2.44
N THR A 149 4.56 10.00 1.21
CA THR A 149 4.18 11.37 0.79
C THR A 149 2.72 11.67 1.09
N LEU A 150 1.82 10.70 0.83
CA LEU A 150 0.40 10.85 1.15
C LEU A 150 0.14 11.01 2.66
N ALA A 151 0.83 10.26 3.52
CA ALA A 151 0.68 10.42 4.97
C ALA A 151 1.19 11.79 5.45
N MET A 152 2.26 12.30 4.84
CA MET A 152 2.85 13.60 5.18
C MET A 152 1.98 14.77 4.71
N GLU A 153 1.42 14.70 3.51
CA GLU A 153 0.72 15.83 2.87
C GLU A 153 -0.81 15.76 3.03
N LEU A 154 -1.36 14.60 3.38
CA LEU A 154 -2.77 14.40 3.66
C LEU A 154 -3.01 13.82 5.07
N PRO A 155 -2.43 14.40 6.15
CA PRO A 155 -2.45 13.80 7.50
C PRO A 155 -3.87 13.67 8.08
N ASN A 156 -4.82 14.48 7.61
CA ASN A 156 -6.22 14.38 8.01
C ASN A 156 -7.00 13.27 7.30
N LYS A 157 -6.40 12.63 6.27
CA LYS A 157 -7.02 11.56 5.50
C LYS A 157 -6.29 10.22 5.65
N ILE A 158 -4.96 10.22 5.66
CA ILE A 158 -4.13 9.01 5.67
C ILE A 158 -3.17 9.06 6.86
N LYS A 159 -3.48 8.28 7.90
CA LYS A 159 -2.72 8.22 9.16
C LYS A 159 -1.98 6.90 9.35
N VAL A 160 -2.17 5.95 8.44
CA VAL A 160 -1.58 4.61 8.54
C VAL A 160 -1.14 4.16 7.16
N ILE A 161 0.12 3.75 7.04
CA ILE A 161 0.69 3.34 5.76
C ILE A 161 1.48 2.04 5.85
N GLY A 162 1.70 1.43 4.67
CA GLY A 162 2.60 0.31 4.52
C GLY A 162 3.60 0.54 3.38
N MET A 163 4.88 0.35 3.66
CA MET A 163 5.96 0.49 2.68
C MET A 163 6.60 -0.87 2.41
N VAL A 164 6.52 -1.34 1.15
CA VAL A 164 7.11 -2.62 0.76
C VAL A 164 8.30 -2.36 -0.16
N ALA A 165 9.46 -2.95 0.14
CA ALA A 165 10.71 -2.79 -0.61
C ALA A 165 11.02 -1.31 -0.88
N SER A 166 10.88 -0.47 0.14
CA SER A 166 11.25 0.96 0.12
C SER A 166 11.57 1.44 1.54
N ASN A 167 12.38 2.48 1.65
CA ASN A 167 12.71 3.16 2.89
C ASN A 167 12.93 4.66 2.60
N PHE A 168 13.20 5.46 3.63
CA PHE A 168 13.29 6.91 3.48
C PHE A 168 14.56 7.35 2.75
N GLY A 169 14.44 8.38 1.94
CA GLY A 169 15.59 9.09 1.41
C GLY A 169 16.23 10.01 2.43
N LEU A 170 17.48 10.41 2.16
CA LEU A 170 18.21 11.31 3.08
C LEU A 170 17.54 12.68 3.21
N ASP A 171 16.99 13.21 2.12
CA ASP A 171 16.37 14.55 2.12
C ASP A 171 15.01 14.60 2.81
N GLU A 172 14.34 13.44 2.95
CA GLU A 172 13.02 13.34 3.58
C GLU A 172 13.06 13.48 5.10
N ILE A 173 14.23 13.25 5.71
CA ILE A 173 14.40 13.33 7.16
C ILE A 173 13.96 14.70 7.70
N ASN A 174 14.30 15.77 7.02
CA ASN A 174 13.94 17.11 7.47
C ASN A 174 12.45 17.39 7.31
N LYS A 175 11.85 16.89 6.23
CA LYS A 175 10.40 17.00 5.99
C LYS A 175 9.60 16.25 7.05
N ILE A 176 10.00 15.02 7.41
CA ILE A 176 9.30 14.19 8.40
C ILE A 176 9.22 14.87 9.78
N LYS A 177 10.20 15.69 10.16
CA LYS A 177 10.18 16.39 11.44
C LYS A 177 9.02 17.37 11.60
N GLU A 178 8.48 17.85 10.50
CA GLU A 178 7.45 18.89 10.44
C GLU A 178 6.05 18.33 10.22
N VAL A 179 5.90 16.99 10.11
CA VAL A 179 4.59 16.37 9.87
C VAL A 179 3.98 15.73 11.11
N SER A 180 2.68 15.54 11.08
CA SER A 180 1.95 14.83 12.12
C SER A 180 2.40 13.37 12.22
N PRO A 181 2.46 12.79 13.43
CA PRO A 181 2.74 11.36 13.62
C PRO A 181 1.76 10.48 12.87
N PHE A 182 2.25 9.36 12.31
CA PHE A 182 1.44 8.38 11.61
C PHE A 182 1.98 6.95 11.83
N SER A 183 1.10 5.96 11.76
CA SER A 183 1.50 4.55 11.91
C SER A 183 2.09 4.00 10.63
N ILE A 184 3.13 3.16 10.74
CA ILE A 184 3.84 2.60 9.59
C ILE A 184 4.26 1.14 9.80
N LEU A 185 4.02 0.32 8.76
CA LEU A 185 4.59 -1.00 8.62
C LEU A 185 5.58 -1.00 7.45
N PHE A 186 6.86 -1.27 7.74
CA PHE A 186 7.85 -1.59 6.72
C PHE A 186 7.89 -3.10 6.47
N ILE A 187 7.98 -3.49 5.19
CA ILE A 187 8.25 -4.87 4.77
C ILE A 187 9.43 -4.83 3.81
N HIS A 188 10.62 -5.31 4.22
CA HIS A 188 11.84 -5.11 3.43
C HIS A 188 12.76 -6.34 3.45
N GLY A 189 13.30 -6.66 2.28
CA GLY A 189 14.31 -7.71 2.12
C GLY A 189 15.73 -7.19 2.38
N ASP A 190 16.52 -7.91 3.17
CA ASP A 190 17.89 -7.47 3.49
C ASP A 190 18.90 -7.70 2.35
N ALA A 191 18.50 -8.46 1.32
CA ALA A 191 19.24 -8.65 0.08
C ALA A 191 18.59 -7.95 -1.12
N ASP A 192 17.87 -6.86 -0.88
CA ASP A 192 17.25 -6.04 -1.95
C ASP A 192 18.34 -5.37 -2.81
N PRO A 193 18.45 -5.73 -4.11
CA PRO A 193 19.49 -5.21 -4.98
C PRO A 193 19.18 -3.83 -5.57
N ILE A 194 17.96 -3.34 -5.39
CA ILE A 194 17.47 -2.07 -5.95
C ILE A 194 17.38 -1.00 -4.87
N PHE A 195 16.69 -1.31 -3.79
CA PHE A 195 16.47 -0.43 -2.66
C PHE A 195 17.22 -0.97 -1.45
N PRO A 196 18.48 -0.56 -1.21
CA PRO A 196 19.31 -1.21 -0.21
C PRO A 196 18.69 -1.15 1.19
N TYR A 197 18.77 -2.28 1.91
CA TYR A 197 18.35 -2.39 3.31
C TYR A 197 19.13 -1.44 4.21
N ASN A 198 20.44 -1.39 4.01
CA ASN A 198 21.34 -0.45 4.68
C ASN A 198 21.39 0.90 3.95
N LYS A 199 22.06 1.90 4.54
CA LYS A 199 22.37 3.15 3.86
C LYS A 199 23.06 2.85 2.53
N GLY A 200 22.62 3.47 1.45
CA GLY A 200 23.20 3.24 0.12
C GLY A 200 22.49 4.05 -0.96
N GLU A 201 22.71 3.65 -2.21
CA GLU A 201 22.12 4.26 -3.40
C GLU A 201 21.05 3.36 -4.00
N ILE A 202 19.89 3.91 -4.33
CA ILE A 202 18.90 3.19 -5.14
C ILE A 202 19.52 2.95 -6.51
N ARG A 203 19.49 1.70 -6.97
CA ARG A 203 20.05 1.29 -8.26
C ARG A 203 19.01 0.52 -9.08
N VAL A 204 18.62 1.12 -10.22
CA VAL A 204 17.73 0.47 -11.19
C VAL A 204 18.52 0.25 -12.47
N PHE A 205 18.87 -1.01 -12.79
CA PHE A 205 19.83 -1.37 -13.81
C PHE A 205 21.20 -0.70 -13.55
N LYS A 206 21.69 0.10 -14.51
CA LYS A 206 22.96 0.83 -14.42
C LYS A 206 22.78 2.29 -13.91
N LYS A 207 21.56 2.70 -13.54
CA LYS A 207 21.26 4.08 -13.14
C LYS A 207 21.06 4.15 -11.63
N THR A 208 21.75 5.09 -11.00
CA THR A 208 21.49 5.49 -9.62
C THR A 208 20.30 6.44 -9.57
N ARG A 209 19.53 6.37 -8.47
CA ARG A 209 18.33 7.18 -8.27
C ARG A 209 18.32 7.89 -6.91
N GLY A 210 19.51 8.15 -6.41
CA GLY A 210 19.75 8.88 -5.20
C GLY A 210 19.90 8.04 -3.95
N PRO A 211 20.43 8.65 -2.89
CA PRO A 211 20.78 8.00 -1.65
C PRO A 211 19.55 7.71 -0.77
N VAL A 212 19.61 6.61 -0.03
CA VAL A 212 18.61 6.22 0.97
C VAL A 212 19.23 6.07 2.35
N LEU A 213 18.39 6.25 3.35
CA LEU A 213 18.78 6.22 4.75
C LEU A 213 19.11 4.81 5.25
N GLY A 214 18.46 3.81 4.66
CA GLY A 214 18.40 2.44 5.16
C GLY A 214 17.23 2.23 6.12
N ILE A 215 16.80 0.98 6.24
CA ILE A 215 15.56 0.65 6.94
C ILE A 215 15.63 0.93 8.45
N GLU A 216 16.75 0.57 9.10
CA GLU A 216 16.91 0.76 10.55
C GLU A 216 16.88 2.23 10.95
N LYS A 217 17.52 3.10 10.15
CA LYS A 217 17.48 4.54 10.38
C LYS A 217 16.11 5.14 10.07
N SER A 218 15.41 4.61 9.07
CA SER A 218 14.02 5.01 8.76
C SER A 218 13.08 4.68 9.93
N ILE A 219 13.26 3.51 10.53
CA ILE A 219 12.52 3.08 11.73
C ILE A 219 12.85 3.97 12.93
N ALA A 220 14.14 4.18 13.22
CA ALA A 220 14.56 5.03 14.33
C ALA A 220 13.99 6.45 14.20
N TYR A 221 13.85 6.91 12.96
CA TYR A 221 13.24 8.18 12.66
C TYR A 221 11.75 8.20 13.00
N MET A 222 11.00 7.18 12.55
CA MET A 222 9.59 7.04 12.84
C MET A 222 9.33 6.83 14.33
N CYS A 223 10.16 6.04 15.01
CA CYS A 223 10.07 5.86 16.46
C CYS A 223 10.20 7.21 17.20
N ARG A 224 11.16 8.04 16.78
CA ARG A 224 11.33 9.38 17.36
C ARG A 224 10.13 10.29 17.08
N LEU A 225 9.63 10.30 15.84
CA LEU A 225 8.47 11.10 15.45
C LEU A 225 7.22 10.70 16.25
N ASN A 226 6.98 9.41 16.41
CA ASN A 226 5.81 8.87 17.07
C ASN A 226 5.93 8.73 18.59
N GLY A 227 7.16 8.87 19.13
CA GLY A 227 7.43 8.64 20.57
C GLY A 227 7.53 7.16 20.94
N ASN A 228 7.78 6.26 19.99
CA ASN A 228 8.08 4.87 20.27
C ASN A 228 9.44 4.77 20.98
N SER A 229 9.54 3.94 22.00
CA SER A 229 10.75 3.79 22.81
C SER A 229 10.86 2.36 23.38
N GLY A 230 12.09 1.91 23.60
CA GLY A 230 12.39 0.55 24.08
C GLY A 230 12.74 -0.39 22.92
N GLU A 231 13.19 -1.58 23.30
CA GLU A 231 13.56 -2.64 22.37
C GLU A 231 12.32 -3.22 21.68
N PRO A 232 12.38 -3.55 20.40
CA PRO A 232 11.27 -4.17 19.72
C PRO A 232 11.00 -5.58 20.21
N THR A 233 9.73 -5.96 20.25
CA THR A 233 9.37 -7.38 20.36
C THR A 233 9.60 -8.04 19.00
N ILE A 234 10.35 -9.15 18.98
CA ILE A 234 10.69 -9.88 17.76
C ILE A 234 9.91 -11.18 17.72
N ASN A 235 9.10 -11.35 16.69
CA ASN A 235 8.30 -12.53 16.45
C ASN A 235 8.76 -13.22 15.16
N ALA A 236 9.25 -14.46 15.24
CA ALA A 236 9.59 -15.24 14.06
C ALA A 236 8.33 -15.53 13.21
N ILE A 237 8.40 -15.32 11.91
CA ILE A 237 7.37 -15.77 10.98
C ILE A 237 7.74 -17.19 10.54
N LYS A 238 6.76 -18.10 10.61
CA LYS A 238 6.97 -19.50 10.24
C LYS A 238 7.52 -19.61 8.82
N ASN A 239 8.70 -20.24 8.69
CA ASN A 239 9.27 -20.57 7.38
C ASN A 239 8.52 -21.77 6.78
N SER A 240 7.51 -21.48 5.97
CA SER A 240 6.64 -22.47 5.33
C SER A 240 7.10 -22.82 3.91
N SER A 241 7.99 -22.02 3.35
CA SER A 241 8.50 -22.16 1.96
C SER A 241 10.03 -22.27 1.93
N ILE A 242 10.59 -23.38 2.43
CA ILE A 242 12.04 -23.60 2.51
C ILE A 242 12.75 -23.41 1.14
N LYS A 243 12.06 -23.64 0.04
CA LYS A 243 12.62 -23.55 -1.33
C LYS A 243 12.96 -22.12 -1.78
N ASP A 244 12.40 -21.09 -1.16
CA ASP A 244 12.72 -19.70 -1.50
C ASP A 244 14.00 -19.20 -0.82
N ASN A 245 14.53 -19.98 0.17
CA ASN A 245 15.71 -19.63 0.96
C ASN A 245 15.59 -18.26 1.66
N CYS A 246 14.40 -17.88 2.07
CA CYS A 246 14.16 -16.71 2.88
C CYS A 246 13.70 -17.13 4.28
N THR A 247 13.92 -16.27 5.27
CA THR A 247 13.27 -16.34 6.57
C THR A 247 12.80 -14.96 6.96
N SER A 248 11.84 -14.86 7.86
CA SER A 248 11.25 -13.57 8.16
C SER A 248 10.99 -13.37 9.64
N GLU A 249 11.19 -12.14 10.09
CA GLU A 249 10.96 -11.71 11.46
C GLU A 249 10.06 -10.47 11.45
N HIS A 250 9.14 -10.41 12.41
CA HIS A 250 8.26 -9.27 12.63
C HIS A 250 8.67 -8.55 13.91
N LEU A 251 9.16 -7.33 13.76
CA LEU A 251 9.60 -6.46 14.84
C LEU A 251 8.51 -5.43 15.11
N VAL A 252 8.09 -5.32 16.38
CA VAL A 252 7.07 -4.37 16.83
C VAL A 252 7.72 -3.43 17.84
N TYR A 253 7.79 -2.16 17.51
CA TYR A 253 8.41 -1.13 18.36
C TYR A 253 7.36 -0.55 19.31
N PRO A 254 7.53 -0.70 20.64
CA PRO A 254 6.52 -0.29 21.61
C PRO A 254 6.33 1.23 21.64
N ASN A 255 5.10 1.66 21.85
CA ASN A 255 4.75 3.04 22.17
C ASN A 255 3.86 3.04 23.43
N LEU A 256 4.49 3.22 24.58
CA LEU A 256 3.78 3.18 25.86
C LEU A 256 2.90 4.42 26.10
N LYS A 257 3.24 5.55 25.46
CA LYS A 257 2.49 6.81 25.59
C LYS A 257 1.28 6.87 24.69
N ASN A 258 1.39 6.32 23.50
CA ASN A 258 0.31 6.27 22.51
C ASN A 258 0.31 4.94 21.75
N PRO A 259 -0.31 3.88 22.28
CA PRO A 259 -0.33 2.55 21.66
C PRO A 259 -1.02 2.50 20.28
N SER A 260 -1.79 3.53 19.91
CA SER A 260 -2.41 3.63 18.59
C SER A 260 -1.42 4.02 17.48
N LEU A 261 -0.29 4.67 17.84
CA LEU A 261 0.78 5.03 16.91
C LEU A 261 1.80 3.88 16.83
N LYS A 262 1.75 3.14 15.74
CA LYS A 262 2.52 1.90 15.56
C LYS A 262 3.67 2.10 14.58
N VAL A 263 4.83 1.55 14.93
CA VAL A 263 6.00 1.39 14.05
C VAL A 263 6.37 -0.08 14.06
N GLU A 264 6.29 -0.71 12.89
CA GLU A 264 6.57 -2.14 12.75
C GLU A 264 7.47 -2.41 11.53
N LEU A 265 8.24 -3.47 11.60
CA LEU A 265 9.08 -3.97 10.50
C LEU A 265 8.86 -5.46 10.31
N ILE A 266 8.62 -5.89 9.09
CA ILE A 266 8.84 -7.28 8.69
C ILE A 266 10.13 -7.31 7.87
N LYS A 267 11.19 -7.85 8.50
CA LYS A 267 12.48 -8.09 7.86
C LYS A 267 12.45 -9.44 7.18
N VAL A 268 12.78 -9.46 5.88
CA VAL A 268 12.88 -10.70 5.10
C VAL A 268 14.35 -10.97 4.83
N LYS A 269 14.94 -11.90 5.57
CA LYS A 269 16.32 -12.34 5.37
C LYS A 269 16.47 -13.03 4.02
N ASN A 270 17.49 -12.68 3.27
CA ASN A 270 17.72 -13.06 1.87
C ASN A 270 16.60 -12.63 0.89
N GLY A 271 15.64 -11.82 1.31
CA GLY A 271 14.58 -11.26 0.46
C GLY A 271 15.11 -10.16 -0.45
N GLY A 272 14.56 -10.07 -1.66
CA GLY A 272 14.90 -9.07 -2.65
C GLY A 272 13.88 -7.93 -2.74
N HIS A 273 13.98 -7.16 -3.84
CA HIS A 273 13.06 -6.07 -4.20
C HIS A 273 11.72 -6.61 -4.70
N THR A 274 10.94 -7.21 -3.82
CA THR A 274 9.75 -7.96 -4.19
C THR A 274 8.61 -7.71 -3.20
N TRP A 275 7.39 -8.08 -3.62
CA TRP A 275 6.22 -8.11 -2.76
C TRP A 275 6.07 -9.52 -2.18
N PRO A 276 6.25 -9.77 -0.88
CA PRO A 276 6.09 -11.08 -0.26
C PRO A 276 4.74 -11.75 -0.57
N GLY A 277 4.79 -13.04 -0.96
CA GLY A 277 3.62 -13.81 -1.36
C GLY A 277 3.10 -13.53 -2.78
N ALA A 278 3.71 -12.60 -3.52
CA ALA A 278 3.38 -12.35 -4.92
C ALA A 278 3.86 -13.50 -5.84
N LYS A 279 3.44 -13.44 -7.09
CA LYS A 279 3.98 -14.33 -8.13
C LYS A 279 5.47 -14.10 -8.31
N GLU A 280 6.26 -15.17 -8.32
CA GLU A 280 7.68 -15.07 -8.57
C GLU A 280 7.94 -14.51 -9.99
N GLN A 281 8.73 -13.46 -10.07
CA GLN A 281 9.08 -12.81 -11.34
C GLN A 281 10.33 -13.48 -11.95
N ARG A 282 10.17 -14.70 -12.45
CA ARG A 282 11.27 -15.55 -12.89
C ARG A 282 12.21 -14.90 -13.90
N LEU A 283 11.68 -14.15 -14.87
CA LEU A 283 12.46 -13.48 -15.92
C LEU A 283 13.39 -12.39 -15.38
N ILE A 284 13.02 -11.73 -14.30
CA ILE A 284 13.79 -10.64 -13.69
C ILE A 284 14.31 -10.96 -12.29
N LYS A 285 14.27 -12.24 -11.90
CA LYS A 285 14.71 -12.68 -10.57
C LYS A 285 16.14 -12.26 -10.24
N LYS A 286 17.06 -12.31 -11.22
CA LYS A 286 18.45 -11.83 -11.05
C LYS A 286 18.52 -10.33 -10.74
N LEU A 287 17.54 -9.55 -11.19
CA LEU A 287 17.47 -8.11 -11.01
C LEU A 287 16.79 -7.72 -9.71
N VAL A 288 15.69 -8.40 -9.34
CA VAL A 288 14.88 -8.05 -8.17
C VAL A 288 15.16 -8.91 -6.93
N GLY A 289 15.90 -10.01 -7.08
CA GLY A 289 16.18 -10.95 -5.99
C GLY A 289 15.04 -11.93 -5.72
N LYS A 290 15.04 -12.52 -4.52
CA LYS A 290 14.11 -13.58 -4.10
C LYS A 290 12.81 -12.99 -3.57
N THR A 291 11.71 -13.74 -3.77
CA THR A 291 10.39 -13.42 -3.21
C THR A 291 10.01 -14.47 -2.19
N THR A 292 9.94 -14.12 -0.92
CA THR A 292 9.45 -15.06 0.09
C THR A 292 8.00 -15.44 -0.14
N GLN A 293 7.69 -16.70 0.09
CA GLN A 293 6.33 -17.26 0.05
C GLN A 293 5.84 -17.66 1.45
N ASP A 294 6.56 -17.33 2.51
CA ASP A 294 6.19 -17.64 3.90
C ASP A 294 4.95 -16.92 4.36
N PHE A 295 4.71 -15.75 3.81
CA PHE A 295 3.54 -14.94 4.11
C PHE A 295 3.14 -14.08 2.90
N SER A 296 1.94 -13.53 2.97
CA SER A 296 1.49 -12.50 2.02
C SER A 296 1.64 -11.11 2.63
N ALA A 297 2.32 -10.19 1.94
CA ALA A 297 2.38 -8.80 2.38
C ALA A 297 0.98 -8.15 2.43
N CYS A 298 0.04 -8.54 1.57
CA CYS A 298 -1.34 -8.05 1.66
C CYS A 298 -2.00 -8.44 2.99
N ASP A 299 -1.76 -9.68 3.49
CA ASP A 299 -2.33 -10.14 4.75
C ASP A 299 -1.74 -9.39 5.93
N LYS A 300 -0.42 -9.18 5.92
CA LYS A 300 0.28 -8.44 6.99
C LYS A 300 -0.11 -6.96 7.01
N LEU A 301 -0.20 -6.33 5.84
CA LEU A 301 -0.67 -4.96 5.70
C LEU A 301 -2.10 -4.79 6.20
N TRP A 302 -3.01 -5.67 5.80
CA TRP A 302 -4.38 -5.61 6.29
C TRP A 302 -4.49 -5.84 7.81
N ALA A 303 -3.78 -6.83 8.34
CA ALA A 303 -3.73 -7.07 9.78
C ALA A 303 -3.20 -5.84 10.56
N PHE A 304 -2.15 -5.19 10.03
CA PHE A 304 -1.62 -3.96 10.58
C PHE A 304 -2.63 -2.83 10.55
N PHE A 305 -3.26 -2.56 9.39
CA PHE A 305 -4.30 -1.54 9.25
C PHE A 305 -5.46 -1.79 10.20
N LYS A 306 -5.97 -3.03 10.24
CA LYS A 306 -7.05 -3.43 11.14
C LYS A 306 -6.69 -3.20 12.62
N SER A 307 -5.44 -3.39 13.00
CA SER A 307 -4.98 -3.20 14.38
C SER A 307 -4.90 -1.74 14.81
N THR A 308 -5.06 -0.78 13.89
CA THR A 308 -5.10 0.68 14.16
C THR A 308 -6.52 1.24 14.13
N MET A 309 -7.51 0.44 13.77
CA MET A 309 -8.92 0.80 13.88
C MET A 309 -9.39 0.49 15.30
N ASN A 310 -9.94 1.46 15.96
CA ASN A 310 -10.56 1.30 17.29
C ASN A 310 -12.01 0.84 17.16
#